data_5873137a9c55b51cf697424fc626667a
#
_entry.id   5873137a9c55b51cf697424fc626667a
#
_cell.length_a   1.000
_cell.length_b   1.000
_cell.length_c   1.000
_cell.angle_alpha   90.00
_cell.angle_beta   90.00
_cell.angle_gamma   90.00
#
_symmetry.space_group_name_H-M   'P 1'
#
loop_
_entity.id
_entity.type
_entity.pdbx_description
1 polymer ?
#
loop_
_entity_poly.entity_id
_entity_poly.type
_entity_poly.pdbx_seq_one_letter_code
_entity_poly.pdbx_strand_id
1 'polypeptide(L)'
;MTDATLRVWFIALFLLARSAAAQQAHRRDIPCKTTANAASCYWTHGRLLEANGNPSFRLWKIGTHRVLGIYSGPSVDRSGLDNEGPELPANIQSVFDSKKWPVIYADFEVCPLAEEQPETMQPACIEAAKHVVVNDK
;
A
#
# COMPACT_ATOMS: atom_id res chain seq x y z
N MET A 1 -1.60 -10.90 -56.62
CA MET A 1 -0.50 -11.17 -55.67
C MET A 1 -0.32 -10.02 -54.65
N THR A 2 -1.34 -9.23 -54.35
CA THR A 2 -1.24 -8.06 -53.46
C THR A 2 -2.10 -8.11 -52.22
N ASP A 3 -2.93 -9.13 -52.03
CA ASP A 3 -3.85 -9.23 -50.90
C ASP A 3 -3.32 -9.93 -49.61
N ALA A 4 -2.29 -10.74 -49.74
CA ALA A 4 -1.76 -11.49 -48.63
C ALA A 4 -0.85 -10.69 -47.71
N THR A 5 -0.15 -9.72 -48.25
CA THR A 5 0.78 -8.86 -47.47
C THR A 5 0.05 -7.78 -46.68
N LEU A 6 -1.09 -7.30 -47.15
CA LEU A 6 -1.88 -6.27 -46.44
C LEU A 6 -2.56 -6.82 -45.19
N ARG A 7 -2.97 -8.09 -45.17
CA ARG A 7 -3.63 -8.73 -44.03
C ARG A 7 -2.69 -9.00 -42.85
N VAL A 8 -1.42 -9.25 -43.13
CA VAL A 8 -0.43 -9.51 -42.08
C VAL A 8 -0.11 -8.23 -41.29
N TRP A 9 -0.10 -7.09 -41.96
CA TRP A 9 0.15 -5.79 -41.29
C TRP A 9 -0.99 -5.35 -40.37
N PHE A 10 -2.24 -5.66 -40.70
CA PHE A 10 -3.37 -5.33 -39.84
C PHE A 10 -3.41 -6.18 -38.55
N ILE A 11 -2.98 -7.44 -38.61
CA ILE A 11 -2.93 -8.32 -37.43
C ILE A 11 -1.82 -7.89 -36.47
N ALA A 12 -0.68 -7.44 -36.98
CA ALA A 12 0.44 -6.95 -36.16
C ALA A 12 0.10 -5.65 -35.42
N LEU A 13 -0.68 -4.75 -36.04
CA LEU A 13 -1.12 -3.50 -35.39
C LEU A 13 -2.13 -3.75 -34.27
N PHE A 14 -2.98 -4.77 -34.37
CA PHE A 14 -3.96 -5.10 -33.33
C PHE A 14 -3.35 -5.75 -32.09
N LEU A 15 -2.20 -6.42 -32.21
CA LEU A 15 -1.50 -7.02 -31.07
C LEU A 15 -0.72 -6.01 -30.23
N LEU A 16 -0.33 -4.88 -30.80
CA LEU A 16 0.38 -3.80 -30.07
C LEU A 16 -0.55 -2.92 -29.24
N ALA A 17 -1.85 -2.87 -29.55
CA ALA A 17 -2.82 -2.05 -28.85
C ALA A 17 -3.31 -2.63 -27.51
N ARG A 18 -3.00 -3.91 -27.20
CA ARG A 18 -3.45 -4.55 -25.96
C ARG A 18 -2.52 -4.38 -24.77
N SER A 19 -1.34 -3.83 -24.95
CA SER A 19 -0.35 -3.70 -23.87
C SER A 19 -0.46 -2.42 -23.05
N ALA A 20 -1.26 -1.45 -23.44
CA ALA A 20 -1.35 -0.16 -22.76
C ALA A 20 -2.44 -0.07 -21.67
N ALA A 21 -3.34 -1.06 -21.57
CA ALA A 21 -4.45 -1.03 -20.61
C ALA A 21 -4.12 -1.67 -19.24
N ALA A 22 -2.93 -2.27 -19.08
CA ALA A 22 -2.59 -3.02 -17.86
C ALA A 22 -1.80 -2.23 -16.80
N GLN A 23 -1.56 -0.93 -17.00
CA GLN A 23 -0.71 -0.12 -16.12
C GLN A 23 -1.38 1.11 -15.51
N GLN A 24 -2.68 1.06 -15.28
CA GLN A 24 -3.28 1.93 -14.27
C GLN A 24 -3.24 1.23 -12.91
N ALA A 25 -2.04 0.87 -12.47
CA ALA A 25 -1.79 0.63 -11.06
C ALA A 25 -2.22 1.90 -10.32
N HIS A 26 -3.09 1.75 -9.35
CA HIS A 26 -3.55 2.83 -8.47
C HIS A 26 -2.36 3.69 -8.06
N ARG A 27 -2.24 4.86 -8.67
CA ARG A 27 -1.13 5.77 -8.40
C ARG A 27 -1.41 6.41 -7.05
N ARG A 28 -0.50 6.22 -6.13
CA ARG A 28 -0.54 6.86 -4.83
C ARG A 28 -0.38 8.37 -5.01
N ASP A 29 -1.31 9.15 -4.45
CA ASP A 29 -1.27 10.62 -4.54
C ASP A 29 -0.37 11.22 -3.45
N ILE A 30 -0.33 10.59 -2.27
CA ILE A 30 0.49 10.99 -1.13
C ILE A 30 1.67 10.02 -1.00
N PRO A 31 2.91 10.45 -1.28
CA PRO A 31 4.07 9.58 -1.16
C PRO A 31 4.35 9.22 0.31
N CYS A 32 4.61 7.93 0.57
CA CYS A 32 5.10 7.47 1.87
C CYS A 32 6.62 7.62 1.96
N LYS A 33 7.35 6.95 1.08
CA LYS A 33 8.80 7.02 1.02
C LYS A 33 9.24 8.18 0.15
N THR A 34 10.04 9.05 0.71
CA THR A 34 10.61 10.23 0.06
C THR A 34 12.11 10.23 0.22
N THR A 35 12.83 11.10 -0.49
CA THR A 35 14.27 11.26 -0.31
C THR A 35 14.63 11.69 1.12
N ALA A 36 13.73 12.40 1.80
CA ALA A 36 13.96 12.89 3.16
C ALA A 36 13.85 11.78 4.23
N ASN A 37 13.02 10.76 4.03
CA ASN A 37 12.78 9.71 5.03
C ASN A 37 13.23 8.31 4.61
N ALA A 38 13.74 8.13 3.39
CA ALA A 38 14.10 6.81 2.85
C ALA A 38 15.08 6.03 3.73
N ALA A 39 16.02 6.72 4.37
CA ALA A 39 17.02 6.08 5.24
C ALA A 39 16.40 5.51 6.55
N SER A 40 15.24 5.97 6.96
CA SER A 40 14.53 5.48 8.15
C SER A 40 13.49 4.41 7.86
N CYS A 41 13.19 4.15 6.58
CA CYS A 41 12.26 3.09 6.18
C CYS A 41 12.90 1.71 6.41
N TYR A 42 12.09 0.74 6.84
CA TYR A 42 12.56 -0.62 7.09
C TYR A 42 11.47 -1.66 6.81
N TRP A 43 11.86 -2.90 6.58
CA TRP A 43 10.96 -4.04 6.42
C TRP A 43 10.66 -4.68 7.77
N THR A 44 9.41 -5.02 7.99
CA THR A 44 8.96 -5.75 9.19
C THR A 44 7.84 -6.71 8.85
N HIS A 45 7.85 -7.90 9.47
CA HIS A 45 6.68 -8.78 9.44
C HIS A 45 5.60 -8.25 10.36
N GLY A 46 4.40 -8.10 9.85
CA GLY A 46 3.33 -7.43 10.59
C GLY A 46 1.95 -7.99 10.34
N ARG A 47 1.05 -7.61 11.24
CA ARG A 47 -0.39 -7.85 11.18
C ARG A 47 -1.10 -6.51 11.06
N LEU A 48 -1.68 -6.25 9.89
CA LEU A 48 -2.42 -5.03 9.60
C LEU A 48 -3.93 -5.28 9.72
N LEU A 49 -4.62 -4.37 10.38
CA LEU A 49 -6.08 -4.38 10.50
C LEU A 49 -6.63 -2.95 10.64
N GLU A 50 -7.90 -2.81 10.34
CA GLU A 50 -8.68 -1.64 10.71
C GLU A 50 -9.34 -1.87 12.08
N ALA A 51 -9.27 -0.87 12.95
CA ALA A 51 -9.81 -0.90 14.30
C ALA A 51 -10.59 0.39 14.59
N ASN A 52 -11.41 0.37 15.61
CA ASN A 52 -12.08 1.59 16.08
C ASN A 52 -11.07 2.55 16.72
N GLY A 53 -11.29 3.83 16.51
CA GLY A 53 -10.46 4.90 17.07
C GLY A 53 -9.47 5.46 16.06
N ASN A 54 -8.65 6.38 16.51
CA ASN A 54 -7.73 7.14 15.70
C ASN A 54 -6.27 6.88 16.11
N PRO A 55 -5.37 6.46 15.19
CA PRO A 55 -5.63 6.07 13.81
C PRO A 55 -6.41 4.75 13.72
N SER A 56 -7.22 4.61 12.68
CA SER A 56 -8.02 3.41 12.46
C SER A 56 -7.21 2.24 11.93
N PHE A 57 -6.21 2.48 11.09
CA PHE A 57 -5.32 1.44 10.58
C PHE A 57 -4.12 1.24 11.51
N ARG A 58 -3.95 -0.01 11.94
CA ARG A 58 -2.93 -0.38 12.92
C ARG A 58 -2.12 -1.58 12.43
N LEU A 59 -0.81 -1.44 12.51
CA LEU A 59 0.14 -2.49 12.15
C LEU A 59 0.89 -2.95 13.41
N TRP A 60 0.58 -4.15 13.87
CA TRP A 60 1.35 -4.79 14.93
C TRP A 60 2.60 -5.43 14.34
N LYS A 61 3.76 -5.05 14.84
CA LYS A 61 5.05 -5.68 14.50
C LYS A 61 5.15 -7.02 15.21
N ILE A 62 5.03 -8.12 14.45
CA ILE A 62 5.02 -9.48 14.99
C ILE A 62 6.33 -9.77 15.74
N GLY A 63 6.22 -10.44 16.90
CA GLY A 63 7.36 -10.72 17.76
C GLY A 63 7.74 -9.56 18.70
N THR A 64 6.96 -8.48 18.70
CA THR A 64 7.16 -7.32 19.58
C THR A 64 5.85 -6.92 20.26
N HIS A 65 5.91 -5.97 21.18
CA HIS A 65 4.73 -5.30 21.75
C HIS A 65 4.41 -3.97 21.04
N ARG A 66 5.02 -3.71 19.87
CA ARG A 66 4.90 -2.43 19.19
C ARG A 66 3.79 -2.46 18.14
N VAL A 67 2.97 -1.42 18.19
CA VAL A 67 1.92 -1.15 17.22
C VAL A 67 2.22 0.20 16.56
N LEU A 68 2.18 0.22 15.24
CA LEU A 68 2.29 1.42 14.43
C LEU A 68 0.89 1.93 14.09
N GLY A 69 0.68 3.23 14.21
CA GLY A 69 -0.49 3.91 13.69
C GLY A 69 -0.25 4.32 12.23
N ILE A 70 -1.08 3.87 11.30
CA ILE A 70 -0.82 4.03 9.87
C ILE A 70 -1.51 5.28 9.32
N TYR A 71 -0.73 6.06 8.60
CA TYR A 71 -1.09 7.29 7.90
C TYR A 71 -0.62 7.23 6.45
N SER A 72 -1.08 8.13 5.60
CA SER A 72 -0.76 8.12 4.17
C SER A 72 0.71 8.45 3.87
N GLY A 73 1.28 9.42 4.57
CA GLY A 73 2.66 9.84 4.35
C GLY A 73 3.06 11.05 5.19
N PRO A 74 4.30 11.55 5.04
CA PRO A 74 4.84 12.63 5.88
C PRO A 74 4.20 14.00 5.65
N SER A 75 3.57 14.23 4.50
CA SER A 75 2.89 15.50 4.18
C SER A 75 1.48 15.63 4.76
N VAL A 76 1.00 14.61 5.44
CA VAL A 76 -0.37 14.54 5.96
C VAL A 76 -0.44 15.18 7.35
N ASP A 77 -1.45 16.02 7.57
CA ASP A 77 -1.80 16.46 8.91
C ASP A 77 -2.43 15.32 9.70
N ARG A 78 -1.75 14.86 10.72
CA ARG A 78 -2.18 13.74 11.56
C ARG A 78 -3.31 14.08 12.55
N SER A 79 -3.73 15.31 12.61
CA SER A 79 -4.84 15.76 13.47
C SER A 79 -6.21 15.68 12.80
N GLY A 80 -6.26 15.39 11.49
CA GLY A 80 -7.44 15.49 10.66
C GLY A 80 -7.99 14.16 10.11
N LEU A 81 -8.77 14.28 9.05
CA LEU A 81 -9.55 13.19 8.42
C LEU A 81 -8.72 12.07 7.78
N ASP A 82 -7.45 12.28 7.51
CA ASP A 82 -6.55 11.29 6.92
C ASP A 82 -6.26 10.09 7.83
N ASN A 83 -6.72 10.14 9.05
CA ASN A 83 -6.59 9.04 10.01
C ASN A 83 -7.60 7.91 9.77
N GLU A 84 -8.66 8.16 9.01
CA GLU A 84 -9.74 7.20 8.78
C GLU A 84 -9.56 6.38 7.49
N GLY A 85 -8.71 6.84 6.58
CA GLY A 85 -8.47 6.17 5.31
C GLY A 85 -7.11 6.47 4.73
N PRO A 86 -6.01 5.94 5.31
CA PRO A 86 -4.68 6.15 4.77
C PRO A 86 -4.53 5.52 3.40
N GLU A 87 -3.74 6.15 2.53
CA GLU A 87 -3.30 5.52 1.29
C GLU A 87 -2.37 4.35 1.59
N LEU A 88 -2.72 3.19 1.05
CA LEU A 88 -1.98 1.95 1.23
C LEU A 88 -1.39 1.49 -0.11
N PRO A 89 -0.38 0.60 -0.12
CA PRO A 89 0.06 -0.06 -1.34
C PRO A 89 -1.12 -0.74 -2.06
N ALA A 90 -1.14 -0.71 -3.39
CA ALA A 90 -2.27 -1.17 -4.19
C ALA A 90 -2.71 -2.62 -3.88
N ASN A 91 -1.76 -3.53 -3.62
CA ASN A 91 -2.03 -4.91 -3.26
C ASN A 91 -2.67 -5.07 -1.87
N ILE A 92 -2.50 -4.11 -0.98
CA ILE A 92 -3.14 -4.06 0.34
C ILE A 92 -4.49 -3.35 0.23
N GLN A 93 -4.54 -2.21 -0.46
CA GLN A 93 -5.77 -1.46 -0.67
C GLN A 93 -6.87 -2.34 -1.29
N SER A 94 -6.53 -3.12 -2.31
CA SER A 94 -7.47 -4.03 -2.98
C SER A 94 -8.10 -5.07 -2.03
N VAL A 95 -7.41 -5.48 -0.98
CA VAL A 95 -7.96 -6.40 0.01
C VAL A 95 -9.01 -5.70 0.87
N PHE A 96 -8.74 -4.49 1.36
CA PHE A 96 -9.70 -3.70 2.13
C PHE A 96 -10.92 -3.29 1.31
N ASP A 97 -10.74 -3.01 0.01
CA ASP A 97 -11.84 -2.67 -0.90
C ASP A 97 -12.76 -3.87 -1.18
N SER A 98 -12.23 -5.09 -1.13
CA SER A 98 -12.97 -6.31 -1.50
C SER A 98 -13.50 -7.11 -0.31
N LYS A 99 -12.97 -6.90 0.89
CA LYS A 99 -13.30 -7.68 2.08
C LYS A 99 -13.72 -6.78 3.23
N LYS A 100 -14.66 -7.28 4.02
CA LYS A 100 -15.11 -6.58 5.22
C LYS A 100 -14.23 -6.99 6.40
N TRP A 101 -13.56 -6.00 7.00
CA TRP A 101 -12.72 -6.18 8.20
C TRP A 101 -11.62 -7.26 8.05
N PRO A 102 -10.84 -7.24 6.97
CA PRO A 102 -9.79 -8.24 6.79
C PRO A 102 -8.68 -8.05 7.81
N VAL A 103 -7.99 -9.14 8.12
CA VAL A 103 -6.71 -9.13 8.83
C VAL A 103 -5.63 -9.58 7.87
N ILE A 104 -4.62 -8.75 7.66
CA ILE A 104 -3.55 -8.99 6.69
C ILE A 104 -2.24 -9.24 7.42
N TYR A 105 -1.61 -10.38 7.13
CA TYR A 105 -0.24 -10.68 7.51
C TYR A 105 0.65 -10.54 6.29
N ALA A 106 1.74 -9.79 6.42
CA ALA A 106 2.68 -9.56 5.31
C ALA A 106 4.03 -9.08 5.83
N ASP A 107 5.01 -9.04 4.94
CA ASP A 107 6.19 -8.22 5.12
C ASP A 107 5.88 -6.82 4.59
N PHE A 108 5.96 -5.83 5.44
CA PHE A 108 5.67 -4.43 5.12
C PHE A 108 6.95 -3.59 5.13
N GLU A 109 7.15 -2.79 4.10
CA GLU A 109 8.11 -1.69 4.16
C GLU A 109 7.39 -0.49 4.79
N VAL A 110 7.85 -0.09 5.95
CA VAL A 110 7.27 1.01 6.72
C VAL A 110 8.26 2.16 6.85
N CYS A 111 7.74 3.37 6.79
CA CYS A 111 8.51 4.59 6.99
C CYS A 111 7.96 5.32 8.22
N PRO A 112 8.71 5.42 9.32
CA PRO A 112 8.33 6.19 10.48
C PRO A 112 8.10 7.67 10.13
N LEU A 113 7.05 8.27 10.69
CA LEU A 113 6.70 9.68 10.51
C LEU A 113 7.03 10.53 11.72
N ALA A 114 7.39 9.89 12.83
CA ALA A 114 7.88 10.51 14.05
C ALA A 114 8.72 9.50 14.84
N GLU A 115 9.46 9.99 15.81
CA GLU A 115 10.21 9.14 16.72
C GLU A 115 9.28 8.27 17.57
N GLU A 116 9.78 7.10 17.94
CA GLU A 116 9.07 6.18 18.83
C GLU A 116 8.99 6.78 20.24
N GLN A 117 7.78 6.83 20.79
CA GLN A 117 7.52 7.26 22.13
C GLN A 117 7.03 6.08 22.99
N PRO A 118 7.38 5.99 24.28
CA PRO A 118 6.83 4.97 25.17
C PRO A 118 5.31 5.03 25.22
N GLU A 119 4.65 3.87 25.29
CA GLU A 119 3.19 3.72 25.50
C GLU A 119 2.29 4.34 24.42
N THR A 120 2.85 4.81 23.31
CA THR A 120 2.09 5.36 22.19
C THR A 120 2.33 4.57 20.91
N MET A 121 1.37 4.58 20.00
CA MET A 121 1.57 4.07 18.64
C MET A 121 2.49 5.04 17.89
N GLN A 122 3.60 4.53 17.35
CA GLN A 122 4.45 5.31 16.49
C GLN A 122 3.73 5.58 15.16
N PRO A 123 3.61 6.83 14.71
CA PRO A 123 3.07 7.12 13.39
C PRO A 123 4.01 6.61 12.31
N ALA A 124 3.46 5.95 11.32
CA ALA A 124 4.19 5.44 10.17
C ALA A 124 3.29 5.41 8.93
N CYS A 125 3.88 5.30 7.76
CA CYS A 125 3.17 4.93 6.54
C CYS A 125 3.72 3.62 5.98
N ILE A 126 2.94 2.95 5.12
CA ILE A 126 3.34 1.72 4.45
C ILE A 126 3.68 2.05 3.00
N GLU A 127 4.92 1.83 2.61
CA GLU A 127 5.39 2.03 1.23
C GLU A 127 5.07 0.84 0.34
N ALA A 128 5.33 -0.37 0.82
CA ALA A 128 5.17 -1.60 0.05
C ALA A 128 4.79 -2.77 0.97
N ALA A 129 4.22 -3.81 0.38
CA ALA A 129 3.96 -5.07 1.05
C ALA A 129 4.22 -6.25 0.12
N LYS A 130 4.77 -7.34 0.68
CA LYS A 130 5.01 -8.61 0.00
C LYS A 130 4.64 -9.79 0.89
N HIS A 131 4.52 -10.98 0.31
CA HIS A 131 4.12 -12.20 1.00
C HIS A 131 2.80 -12.04 1.78
N VAL A 132 1.82 -11.47 1.09
CA VAL A 132 0.52 -11.11 1.69
C VAL A 132 -0.32 -12.34 1.93
N VAL A 133 -0.76 -12.51 3.16
CA VAL A 133 -1.71 -13.55 3.59
C VAL A 133 -2.90 -12.87 4.25
N VAL A 134 -4.10 -13.17 3.77
CA VAL A 134 -5.35 -12.58 4.27
C VAL A 134 -6.11 -13.61 5.08
N ASN A 135 -6.45 -13.26 6.31
CA ASN A 135 -7.37 -14.03 7.13
C ASN A 135 -8.75 -13.39 7.09
N ASP A 136 -9.71 -14.13 6.59
CA ASP A 136 -11.12 -13.81 6.69
C ASP A 136 -11.62 -14.27 8.07
N LYS A 137 -12.26 -13.37 8.82
CA LYS A 137 -12.99 -13.72 10.03
C LYS A 137 -14.37 -14.22 9.69
#